data_3ab86a6e7a0fcb7f6644da9dd2041ebb
#
_entry.id   3ab86a6e7a0fcb7f6644da9dd2041ebb
#
_cell.length_a   1.000
_cell.length_b   1.000
_cell.length_c   1.000
_cell.angle_alpha   90.00
_cell.angle_beta   90.00
_cell.angle_gamma   90.00
#
_symmetry.space_group_name_H-M   'P 1'
#
loop_
_entity.id
_entity.type
_entity.pdbx_description
1 polymer ?
#
loop_
_entity_poly.entity_id
_entity_poly.type
_entity_poly.pdbx_seq_one_letter_code
_entity_poly.pdbx_strand_id
1 'polypeptide(L)'
;MTALNELSLDDARKLVNNGDVTSLELVQACLKQIDKHDDRLNTFIRLESELAQTQAEEFDKNRKRQSEIGLLAGVPLAHKDMYYRAGLSTTCGSKIRRDYKSTTTSTAIERLAKSGALNLGGLNMAEFAFSPTGHNTHFGACRNPWNTDYVTGGSSSGSGSAVAARMAFGSLGSDTGGSIRLPAGFCGLVGIKPTQTRVSRYGVMGLSFSLDNVGPLTRTVKDNALILSVIAGPVSYTHLTLPTKRIV
;
A
#
# COMPACT_ATOMS: atom_id res chain seq x y z
N MET A 1 -9.90 -26.12 -0.11
CA MET A 1 -10.27 -24.69 0.08
C MET A 1 -9.08 -23.83 -0.34
N THR A 2 -9.30 -22.78 -1.11
CA THR A 2 -8.27 -21.80 -1.46
C THR A 2 -7.75 -21.13 -0.20
N ALA A 3 -6.43 -20.96 -0.06
CA ALA A 3 -5.88 -20.25 1.10
C ALA A 3 -6.31 -18.78 1.10
N LEU A 4 -6.60 -18.22 2.27
CA LEU A 4 -7.18 -16.86 2.38
C LEU A 4 -6.32 -15.78 1.71
N ASN A 5 -4.99 -15.87 1.79
CA ASN A 5 -4.06 -14.95 1.14
C ASN A 5 -4.00 -15.10 -0.39
N GLU A 6 -4.63 -16.13 -0.95
CA GLU A 6 -4.74 -16.34 -2.42
C GLU A 6 -5.94 -15.63 -3.02
N LEU A 7 -6.93 -15.28 -2.22
CA LEU A 7 -8.12 -14.53 -2.64
C LEU A 7 -7.73 -13.19 -3.29
N SER A 8 -8.53 -12.70 -4.23
CA SER A 8 -8.46 -11.30 -4.64
C SER A 8 -8.87 -10.38 -3.48
N LEU A 9 -8.47 -9.12 -3.52
CA LEU A 9 -8.91 -8.14 -2.52
C LEU A 9 -10.45 -8.03 -2.51
N ASP A 10 -11.08 -8.02 -3.70
CA ASP A 10 -12.54 -7.94 -3.82
C ASP A 10 -13.25 -9.15 -3.20
N ASP A 11 -12.70 -10.35 -3.38
CA ASP A 11 -13.30 -11.55 -2.78
C ASP A 11 -13.08 -11.60 -1.26
N ALA A 12 -11.88 -11.24 -0.80
CA ALA A 12 -11.57 -11.17 0.62
C ALA A 12 -12.52 -10.20 1.36
N ARG A 13 -12.69 -8.96 0.84
CA ARG A 13 -13.60 -7.98 1.45
C ARG A 13 -15.07 -8.45 1.46
N LYS A 14 -15.52 -9.19 0.42
CA LYS A 14 -16.87 -9.75 0.40
C LYS A 14 -17.08 -10.79 1.48
N LEU A 15 -16.12 -11.70 1.66
CA LEU A 15 -16.19 -12.70 2.72
C LEU A 15 -16.20 -12.05 4.11
N VAL A 16 -15.38 -11.02 4.32
CA VAL A 16 -15.42 -10.25 5.57
C VAL A 16 -16.77 -9.55 5.74
N ASN A 17 -17.29 -8.90 4.70
CA ASN A 17 -18.57 -8.20 4.77
C ASN A 17 -19.74 -9.15 5.06
N ASN A 18 -19.73 -10.35 4.50
CA ASN A 18 -20.75 -11.37 4.77
C ASN A 18 -20.60 -12.00 6.17
N GLY A 19 -19.40 -11.98 6.76
CA GLY A 19 -19.09 -12.64 8.00
C GLY A 19 -18.63 -14.08 7.85
N ASP A 20 -18.30 -14.47 6.63
CA ASP A 20 -17.78 -15.81 6.33
C ASP A 20 -16.32 -15.95 6.76
N VAL A 21 -15.59 -14.83 6.83
CA VAL A 21 -14.20 -14.73 7.28
C VAL A 21 -14.06 -13.49 8.16
N THR A 22 -13.20 -13.55 9.15
CA THR A 22 -12.83 -12.41 10.01
C THR A 22 -11.64 -11.64 9.41
N SER A 23 -11.53 -10.37 9.75
CA SER A 23 -10.34 -9.58 9.41
C SER A 23 -9.08 -10.13 10.06
N LEU A 24 -9.22 -10.66 11.29
CA LEU A 24 -8.10 -11.29 12.00
C LEU A 24 -7.56 -12.51 11.23
N GLU A 25 -8.43 -13.35 10.66
CA GLU A 25 -8.01 -14.50 9.83
C GLU A 25 -7.26 -14.05 8.57
N LEU A 26 -7.69 -12.94 7.92
CA LEU A 26 -6.97 -12.38 6.77
C LEU A 26 -5.59 -11.85 7.17
N VAL A 27 -5.50 -11.13 8.30
CA VAL A 27 -4.22 -10.62 8.83
C VAL A 27 -3.30 -11.78 9.16
N GLN A 28 -3.78 -12.81 9.85
CA GLN A 28 -2.99 -13.99 10.21
C GLN A 28 -2.50 -14.76 8.97
N ALA A 29 -3.33 -14.87 7.93
CA ALA A 29 -2.92 -15.47 6.66
C ALA A 29 -1.78 -14.69 5.99
N CYS A 30 -1.84 -13.36 6.01
CA CYS A 30 -0.75 -12.51 5.52
C CYS A 30 0.51 -12.64 6.37
N LEU A 31 0.39 -12.59 7.70
CA LEU A 31 1.53 -12.72 8.62
C LEU A 31 2.23 -14.07 8.48
N LYS A 32 1.48 -15.16 8.32
CA LYS A 32 2.04 -16.49 8.05
C LYS A 32 2.83 -16.52 6.73
N GLN A 33 2.36 -15.82 5.71
CA GLN A 33 3.04 -15.72 4.43
C GLN A 33 4.32 -14.86 4.53
N ILE A 34 4.28 -13.79 5.33
CA ILE A 34 5.45 -12.93 5.63
C ILE A 34 6.50 -13.75 6.37
N ASP A 35 6.15 -14.43 7.46
CA ASP A 35 7.04 -15.28 8.26
C ASP A 35 7.75 -16.34 7.39
N LYS A 36 7.02 -16.93 6.44
CA LYS A 36 7.55 -17.95 5.55
C LYS A 36 8.56 -17.45 4.53
N HIS A 37 8.43 -16.20 4.07
CA HIS A 37 9.13 -15.76 2.86
C HIS A 37 9.93 -14.47 3.01
N ASP A 38 9.67 -13.62 4.02
CA ASP A 38 10.25 -12.27 4.05
C ASP A 38 11.76 -12.28 4.33
N ASP A 39 12.28 -13.25 5.06
CA ASP A 39 13.73 -13.44 5.24
C ASP A 39 14.48 -13.53 3.92
N ARG A 40 13.85 -14.14 2.91
CA ARG A 40 14.41 -14.29 1.57
C ARG A 40 14.13 -13.11 0.65
N LEU A 41 12.94 -12.50 0.81
CA LEU A 41 12.44 -11.48 -0.10
C LEU A 41 12.78 -10.06 0.35
N ASN A 42 12.92 -9.85 1.66
CA ASN A 42 13.25 -8.55 2.27
C ASN A 42 12.27 -7.44 1.84
N THR A 43 10.97 -7.74 1.97
CA THR A 43 9.89 -6.86 1.49
C THR A 43 9.53 -5.78 2.50
N PHE A 44 9.73 -6.03 3.81
CA PHE A 44 9.37 -5.10 4.88
C PHE A 44 10.60 -4.40 5.46
N ILE A 45 10.53 -3.07 5.60
CA ILE A 45 11.44 -2.30 6.48
C ILE A 45 10.94 -2.38 7.92
N ARG A 46 9.60 -2.38 8.08
CA ARG A 46 8.94 -2.42 9.38
C ARG A 46 7.62 -3.18 9.28
N LEU A 47 7.57 -4.31 9.96
CA LEU A 47 6.34 -5.09 10.14
C LEU A 47 5.68 -4.68 11.46
N GLU A 48 4.36 -4.46 11.43
CA GLU A 48 3.55 -4.01 12.57
C GLU A 48 2.51 -5.08 12.97
N SER A 49 2.98 -6.29 13.20
CA SER A 49 2.13 -7.49 13.41
C SER A 49 1.11 -7.31 14.54
N GLU A 50 1.55 -6.86 15.72
CA GLU A 50 0.68 -6.69 16.89
C GLU A 50 -0.39 -5.62 16.65
N LEU A 51 0.03 -4.48 16.07
CA LEU A 51 -0.89 -3.39 15.75
C LEU A 51 -1.94 -3.84 14.72
N ALA A 52 -1.52 -4.56 13.68
CA ALA A 52 -2.43 -5.06 12.65
C ALA A 52 -3.45 -6.06 13.21
N GLN A 53 -3.02 -6.97 14.10
CA GLN A 53 -3.91 -7.93 14.76
C GLN A 53 -4.90 -7.21 15.68
N THR A 54 -4.45 -6.26 16.51
CA THR A 54 -5.32 -5.45 17.38
C THR A 54 -6.37 -4.71 16.56
N GLN A 55 -5.98 -4.06 15.46
CA GLN A 55 -6.90 -3.36 14.57
C GLN A 55 -7.92 -4.31 13.93
N ALA A 56 -7.50 -5.51 13.56
CA ALA A 56 -8.39 -6.52 12.99
C ALA A 56 -9.42 -7.01 14.01
N GLU A 57 -8.99 -7.30 15.25
CA GLU A 57 -9.89 -7.67 16.34
C GLU A 57 -10.92 -6.58 16.67
N GLU A 58 -10.46 -5.34 16.72
CA GLU A 58 -11.35 -4.19 16.95
C GLU A 58 -12.36 -4.01 15.81
N PHE A 59 -11.91 -4.16 14.56
CA PHE A 59 -12.79 -4.15 13.42
C PHE A 59 -13.85 -5.25 13.50
N ASP A 60 -13.45 -6.50 13.78
CA ASP A 60 -14.35 -7.65 13.85
C ASP A 60 -15.39 -7.49 14.98
N LYS A 61 -14.98 -6.98 16.16
CA LYS A 61 -15.88 -6.67 17.29
C LYS A 61 -16.93 -5.61 16.93
N ASN A 62 -16.53 -4.61 16.16
CA ASN A 62 -17.38 -3.46 15.84
C ASN A 62 -18.18 -3.63 14.54
N ARG A 63 -17.85 -4.61 13.71
CA ARG A 63 -18.45 -4.81 12.37
C ARG A 63 -19.98 -4.85 12.39
N LYS A 64 -20.57 -5.59 13.32
CA LYS A 64 -22.04 -5.72 13.44
C LYS A 64 -22.75 -4.44 13.87
N ARG A 65 -22.01 -3.46 14.39
CA ARG A 65 -22.54 -2.17 14.87
C ARG A 65 -22.38 -1.05 13.85
N GLN A 66 -21.63 -1.28 12.78
CA GLN A 66 -21.42 -0.28 11.74
C GLN A 66 -22.59 -0.31 10.77
N SER A 67 -23.26 0.84 10.62
CA SER A 67 -24.35 1.01 9.65
C SER A 67 -23.85 0.99 8.21
N GLU A 68 -22.61 1.40 7.99
CA GLU A 68 -21.95 1.36 6.70
C GLU A 68 -20.57 0.70 6.85
N ILE A 69 -20.33 -0.35 6.09
CA ILE A 69 -19.05 -1.02 6.02
C ILE A 69 -18.24 -0.37 4.89
N GLY A 70 -17.06 0.13 5.20
CA GLY A 70 -16.19 0.78 4.22
C GLY A 70 -15.79 -0.14 3.06
N LEU A 71 -15.44 0.45 1.94
CA LEU A 71 -15.17 -0.29 0.68
C LEU A 71 -14.01 -1.28 0.78
N LEU A 72 -13.05 -1.06 1.69
CA LEU A 72 -11.88 -1.94 1.92
C LEU A 72 -11.89 -2.56 3.33
N ALA A 73 -13.06 -2.65 3.92
CA ALA A 73 -13.25 -3.04 5.31
C ALA A 73 -12.59 -4.37 5.66
N GLY A 74 -11.71 -4.33 6.65
CA GLY A 74 -11.03 -5.49 7.21
C GLY A 74 -9.94 -6.12 6.33
N VAL A 75 -9.60 -5.51 5.18
CA VAL A 75 -8.60 -6.07 4.28
C VAL A 75 -7.20 -5.56 4.62
N PRO A 76 -6.20 -6.44 4.85
CA PRO A 76 -4.83 -6.04 5.16
C PRO A 76 -4.07 -5.59 3.92
N LEU A 77 -3.53 -4.37 4.01
CA LEU A 77 -2.65 -3.74 3.02
C LEU A 77 -1.29 -3.46 3.66
N ALA A 78 -0.28 -3.18 2.84
CA ALA A 78 1.00 -2.64 3.28
C ALA A 78 1.48 -1.60 2.27
N HIS A 79 2.25 -0.61 2.70
CA HIS A 79 2.56 0.52 1.83
C HIS A 79 4.05 0.84 1.82
N LYS A 80 4.55 1.34 0.69
CA LYS A 80 5.91 1.85 0.54
C LYS A 80 6.26 2.78 1.70
N ASP A 81 7.42 2.62 2.31
CA ASP A 81 7.82 3.34 3.54
C ASP A 81 8.18 4.82 3.29
N MET A 82 7.30 5.53 2.59
CA MET A 82 7.37 6.97 2.35
C MET A 82 6.06 7.70 2.66
N TYR A 83 5.03 6.96 3.06
CA TYR A 83 3.75 7.52 3.48
C TYR A 83 3.80 7.84 4.97
N TYR A 84 3.67 9.12 5.31
CA TYR A 84 3.69 9.57 6.69
C TYR A 84 2.48 9.05 7.45
N ARG A 85 2.73 8.63 8.67
CA ARG A 85 1.73 8.23 9.67
C ARG A 85 2.09 8.90 10.99
N ALA A 86 1.20 9.70 11.53
CA ALA A 86 1.44 10.48 12.74
C ALA A 86 1.93 9.59 13.90
N GLY A 87 3.03 9.98 14.53
CA GLY A 87 3.64 9.25 15.64
C GLY A 87 4.47 8.01 15.26
N LEU A 88 4.43 7.57 13.99
CA LEU A 88 5.17 6.40 13.51
C LEU A 88 6.38 6.79 12.67
N SER A 89 7.39 5.94 12.70
CA SER A 89 8.60 6.14 11.90
C SER A 89 8.31 5.97 10.41
N THR A 90 8.94 6.80 9.57
CA THR A 90 8.89 6.71 8.11
C THR A 90 10.30 7.00 7.59
N THR A 91 10.99 5.94 7.17
CA THR A 91 12.41 6.01 6.84
C THR A 91 12.69 6.51 5.43
N CYS A 92 11.74 6.40 4.50
CA CYS A 92 11.94 6.63 3.07
C CYS A 92 13.10 5.80 2.49
N GLY A 93 13.35 4.60 3.07
CA GLY A 93 14.45 3.74 2.69
C GLY A 93 15.84 4.25 3.09
N SER A 94 15.95 5.21 4.01
CA SER A 94 17.20 5.85 4.40
C SER A 94 17.51 5.73 5.89
N LYS A 95 18.78 5.49 6.21
CA LYS A 95 19.28 5.47 7.59
C LYS A 95 19.16 6.81 8.30
N ILE A 96 19.30 7.93 7.58
CA ILE A 96 19.22 9.27 8.17
C ILE A 96 17.81 9.61 8.68
N ARG A 97 16.79 8.87 8.23
CA ARG A 97 15.41 9.02 8.66
C ARG A 97 14.90 7.88 9.54
N ARG A 98 15.79 7.01 10.02
CA ARG A 98 15.39 5.82 10.82
C ARG A 98 14.46 6.17 11.97
N ASP A 99 14.74 7.26 12.67
CA ASP A 99 14.00 7.69 13.86
C ASP A 99 13.03 8.86 13.56
N TYR A 100 12.88 9.23 12.30
CA TYR A 100 11.98 10.30 11.92
C TYR A 100 10.52 9.90 12.11
N LYS A 101 9.83 10.57 13.02
CA LYS A 101 8.39 10.42 13.25
C LYS A 101 7.66 11.63 12.71
N SER A 102 6.72 11.41 11.83
CA SER A 102 5.87 12.48 11.30
C SER A 102 4.84 12.91 12.33
N THR A 103 4.48 14.19 12.32
CA THR A 103 3.33 14.72 13.06
C THR A 103 2.03 14.64 12.28
N THR A 104 2.10 14.28 11.00
CA THR A 104 0.95 14.22 10.09
C THR A 104 0.79 12.82 9.50
N THR A 105 -0.45 12.48 9.11
CA THR A 105 -0.73 11.28 8.32
C THR A 105 -1.01 11.67 6.87
N SER A 106 -0.55 10.88 5.93
CA SER A 106 -0.81 11.15 4.51
C SER A 106 -2.31 10.97 4.19
N THR A 107 -2.84 11.85 3.34
CA THR A 107 -4.24 11.80 2.92
C THR A 107 -4.63 10.44 2.31
N ALA A 108 -3.72 9.81 1.56
CA ALA A 108 -3.99 8.50 0.97
C ALA A 108 -4.16 7.42 2.06
N ILE A 109 -3.31 7.41 3.08
CA ILE A 109 -3.43 6.47 4.22
C ILE A 109 -4.69 6.76 5.05
N GLU A 110 -5.01 8.03 5.30
CA GLU A 110 -6.25 8.38 6.01
C GLU A 110 -7.49 7.88 5.27
N ARG A 111 -7.54 8.03 3.95
CA ARG A 111 -8.65 7.53 3.13
C ARG A 111 -8.78 6.01 3.17
N LEU A 112 -7.66 5.29 3.10
CA LEU A 112 -7.64 3.84 3.25
C LEU A 112 -8.14 3.42 4.64
N ALA A 113 -7.65 4.04 5.70
CA ALA A 113 -8.10 3.76 7.07
C ALA A 113 -9.59 4.05 7.25
N LYS A 114 -10.10 5.18 6.74
CA LYS A 114 -11.52 5.52 6.76
C LYS A 114 -12.39 4.55 5.97
N SER A 115 -11.83 3.89 4.95
CA SER A 115 -12.52 2.82 4.21
C SER A 115 -12.41 1.44 4.88
N GLY A 116 -11.79 1.37 6.07
CA GLY A 116 -11.66 0.17 6.87
C GLY A 116 -10.49 -0.74 6.50
N ALA A 117 -9.57 -0.29 5.64
CA ALA A 117 -8.35 -1.05 5.35
C ALA A 117 -7.43 -1.10 6.56
N LEU A 118 -6.80 -2.26 6.79
CA LEU A 118 -5.81 -2.48 7.83
C LEU A 118 -4.39 -2.31 7.27
N ASN A 119 -3.42 -1.92 8.11
CA ASN A 119 -2.06 -1.70 7.66
C ASN A 119 -1.08 -2.66 8.35
N LEU A 120 -0.36 -3.46 7.57
CA LEU A 120 0.63 -4.42 8.06
C LEU A 120 2.01 -3.81 8.33
N GLY A 121 2.30 -2.62 7.76
CA GLY A 121 3.59 -1.95 7.98
C GLY A 121 4.14 -1.19 6.80
N GLY A 122 5.43 -0.82 6.90
CA GLY A 122 6.21 -0.08 5.90
C GLY A 122 7.05 -1.00 5.03
N LEU A 123 6.86 -0.92 3.72
CA LEU A 123 7.52 -1.77 2.73
C LEU A 123 8.82 -1.17 2.23
N ASN A 124 9.78 -2.05 1.90
CA ASN A 124 11.07 -1.71 1.36
C ASN A 124 10.97 -0.90 0.07
N MET A 125 11.93 -0.04 -0.12
CA MET A 125 12.00 0.88 -1.26
C MET A 125 13.43 1.30 -1.54
N ALA A 126 13.71 1.73 -2.76
CA ALA A 126 14.96 2.45 -3.02
C ALA A 126 15.03 3.72 -2.19
N GLU A 127 16.21 4.03 -1.67
CA GLU A 127 16.43 5.22 -0.83
C GLU A 127 15.90 6.48 -1.53
N PHE A 128 15.07 7.25 -0.82
CA PHE A 128 14.39 8.46 -1.32
C PHE A 128 13.67 8.28 -2.66
N ALA A 129 13.22 7.06 -2.97
CA ALA A 129 12.56 6.69 -4.22
C ALA A 129 13.42 6.87 -5.49
N PHE A 130 14.74 6.93 -5.37
CA PHE A 130 15.66 7.26 -6.45
C PHE A 130 16.44 6.04 -6.97
N SER A 131 15.74 5.04 -7.47
CA SER A 131 16.32 3.92 -8.27
C SER A 131 15.23 3.12 -8.98
N PRO A 132 15.41 2.74 -10.24
CA PRO A 132 14.45 1.92 -10.99
C PRO A 132 14.56 0.42 -10.67
N THR A 133 15.62 -0.03 -9.99
CA THR A 133 15.88 -1.44 -9.70
C THR A 133 15.34 -1.90 -8.34
N GLY A 134 15.14 -0.96 -7.40
CA GLY A 134 14.69 -1.27 -6.04
C GLY A 134 15.80 -1.69 -5.09
N HIS A 135 17.08 -1.55 -5.46
CA HIS A 135 18.19 -1.78 -4.55
C HIS A 135 18.19 -0.73 -3.43
N ASN A 136 18.51 -1.18 -2.24
CA ASN A 136 18.68 -0.33 -1.07
C ASN A 136 19.93 -0.79 -0.30
N THR A 137 20.89 0.10 -0.10
CA THR A 137 22.16 -0.20 0.59
C THR A 137 22.02 -0.20 2.11
N HIS A 138 20.94 0.36 2.65
CA HIS A 138 20.74 0.52 4.08
C HIS A 138 19.88 -0.59 4.69
N PHE A 139 18.87 -1.06 3.94
CA PHE A 139 17.93 -2.08 4.37
C PHE A 139 18.05 -3.39 3.57
N GLY A 140 18.99 -3.44 2.62
CA GLY A 140 19.15 -4.57 1.72
C GLY A 140 18.21 -4.51 0.51
N ALA A 141 18.56 -5.25 -0.53
CA ALA A 141 17.76 -5.33 -1.75
C ALA A 141 16.50 -6.17 -1.52
N CYS A 142 15.35 -5.65 -1.93
CA CYS A 142 14.14 -6.44 -2.04
C CYS A 142 14.24 -7.38 -3.25
N ARG A 143 13.82 -8.64 -3.09
CA ARG A 143 13.95 -9.68 -4.11
C ARG A 143 12.64 -9.93 -4.84
N ASN A 144 12.77 -10.33 -6.11
CA ASN A 144 11.62 -10.71 -6.93
C ASN A 144 11.08 -12.08 -6.45
N PRO A 145 9.78 -12.21 -6.09
CA PRO A 145 9.25 -13.45 -5.57
C PRO A 145 9.16 -14.58 -6.60
N TRP A 146 9.19 -14.26 -7.89
CA TRP A 146 9.22 -15.26 -8.95
C TRP A 146 10.59 -15.91 -9.12
N ASN A 147 11.65 -15.11 -8.96
CA ASN A 147 13.03 -15.57 -8.93
C ASN A 147 13.89 -14.55 -8.17
N THR A 148 14.46 -14.98 -7.06
CA THR A 148 15.23 -14.11 -6.15
C THR A 148 16.55 -13.59 -6.71
N ASP A 149 17.01 -14.10 -7.84
CA ASP A 149 18.19 -13.58 -8.54
C ASP A 149 17.90 -12.32 -9.36
N TYR A 150 16.62 -12.01 -9.57
CA TYR A 150 16.17 -10.86 -10.34
C TYR A 150 15.69 -9.71 -9.45
N VAL A 151 15.74 -8.51 -10.00
CA VAL A 151 15.22 -7.29 -9.38
C VAL A 151 13.70 -7.31 -9.37
N THR A 152 13.13 -6.65 -8.36
CA THR A 152 11.69 -6.40 -8.27
C THR A 152 11.22 -5.27 -9.18
N GLY A 153 12.18 -4.45 -9.68
CA GLY A 153 11.86 -3.10 -10.11
C GLY A 153 11.68 -2.16 -8.93
N GLY A 154 11.86 -0.88 -9.17
CA GLY A 154 11.82 0.17 -8.14
C GLY A 154 11.19 1.45 -8.67
N SER A 155 11.05 2.37 -7.77
CA SER A 155 11.52 2.43 -6.39
C SER A 155 10.56 1.75 -5.37
N SER A 156 9.35 1.34 -5.75
CA SER A 156 8.37 0.67 -4.87
C SER A 156 8.61 -0.85 -4.84
N SER A 157 9.85 -1.27 -4.53
CA SER A 157 10.32 -2.65 -4.61
C SER A 157 9.54 -3.60 -3.68
N GLY A 158 9.43 -3.24 -2.41
CA GLY A 158 8.67 -4.00 -1.43
C GLY A 158 7.17 -4.06 -1.77
N SER A 159 6.60 -2.99 -2.35
CA SER A 159 5.19 -2.99 -2.78
C SER A 159 4.95 -4.04 -3.88
N GLY A 160 5.84 -4.12 -4.87
CA GLY A 160 5.76 -5.15 -5.90
C GLY A 160 5.92 -6.55 -5.33
N SER A 161 6.98 -6.77 -4.55
CA SER A 161 7.30 -8.09 -4.00
C SER A 161 6.24 -8.59 -3.01
N ALA A 162 5.80 -7.77 -2.05
CA ALA A 162 4.83 -8.17 -1.03
C ALA A 162 3.48 -8.58 -1.64
N VAL A 163 2.97 -7.82 -2.63
CA VAL A 163 1.69 -8.12 -3.28
C VAL A 163 1.80 -9.38 -4.15
N ALA A 164 2.89 -9.54 -4.90
CA ALA A 164 3.12 -10.73 -5.72
C ALA A 164 3.33 -12.00 -4.87
N ALA A 165 4.01 -11.88 -3.73
CA ALA A 165 4.20 -12.95 -2.77
C ALA A 165 2.96 -13.20 -1.88
N ARG A 166 1.86 -12.48 -2.08
CA ARG A 166 0.61 -12.61 -1.28
C ARG A 166 0.78 -12.34 0.20
N MET A 167 1.72 -11.48 0.55
CA MET A 167 1.95 -10.98 1.92
C MET A 167 0.99 -9.83 2.28
N ALA A 168 0.38 -9.21 1.27
CA ALA A 168 -0.67 -8.19 1.40
C ALA A 168 -1.62 -8.28 0.20
N PHE A 169 -2.86 -7.83 0.38
CA PHE A 169 -3.86 -7.86 -0.70
C PHE A 169 -3.67 -6.75 -1.72
N GLY A 170 -2.97 -5.70 -1.35
CA GLY A 170 -2.62 -4.59 -2.20
C GLY A 170 -1.65 -3.65 -1.50
N SER A 171 -1.08 -2.71 -2.25
CA SER A 171 -0.11 -1.75 -1.74
C SER A 171 -0.24 -0.41 -2.42
N LEU A 172 0.16 0.66 -1.74
CA LEU A 172 0.46 1.93 -2.37
C LEU A 172 1.96 2.04 -2.68
N GLY A 173 2.25 2.49 -3.89
CA GLY A 173 3.56 2.93 -4.33
C GLY A 173 3.56 4.39 -4.76
N SER A 174 4.70 4.90 -5.19
CA SER A 174 4.83 6.20 -5.86
C SER A 174 5.46 6.01 -7.23
N ASP A 175 5.11 6.88 -8.17
CA ASP A 175 5.63 6.84 -9.54
C ASP A 175 6.01 8.25 -9.99
N THR A 176 7.29 8.48 -10.18
CA THR A 176 7.87 9.69 -10.75
C THR A 176 8.34 9.43 -12.18
N GLY A 177 9.11 8.35 -12.37
CA GLY A 177 9.65 7.92 -13.65
C GLY A 177 9.34 6.46 -14.02
N GLY A 178 8.39 5.81 -13.27
CA GLY A 178 8.05 4.39 -13.47
C GLY A 178 7.92 3.59 -12.18
N SER A 179 8.06 4.22 -11.02
CA SER A 179 8.24 3.51 -9.75
C SER A 179 7.01 2.77 -9.17
N ILE A 180 5.87 2.79 -9.84
CA ILE A 180 4.74 1.85 -9.67
C ILE A 180 4.76 0.84 -10.81
N ARG A 181 4.89 1.32 -12.05
CA ARG A 181 4.76 0.52 -13.26
C ARG A 181 5.89 -0.50 -13.42
N LEU A 182 7.13 -0.13 -13.06
CA LEU A 182 8.28 -1.04 -13.10
C LEU A 182 8.10 -2.23 -12.16
N PRO A 183 7.87 -2.04 -10.83
CA PRO A 183 7.65 -3.18 -9.96
C PRO A 183 6.37 -3.96 -10.29
N ALA A 184 5.32 -3.32 -10.79
CA ALA A 184 4.15 -4.04 -11.28
C ALA A 184 4.49 -4.95 -12.46
N GLY A 185 5.21 -4.45 -13.46
CA GLY A 185 5.62 -5.23 -14.63
C GLY A 185 6.56 -6.39 -14.28
N PHE A 186 7.57 -6.14 -13.43
CA PHE A 186 8.57 -7.18 -13.09
C PHE A 186 8.01 -8.23 -12.11
N CYS A 187 7.02 -7.88 -11.30
CA CYS A 187 6.42 -8.81 -10.34
C CYS A 187 5.08 -9.41 -10.83
N GLY A 188 4.65 -9.15 -12.08
CA GLY A 188 3.43 -9.72 -12.65
C GLY A 188 2.14 -9.19 -12.00
N LEU A 189 2.09 -7.88 -11.76
CA LEU A 189 0.99 -7.19 -11.07
C LEU A 189 0.32 -6.14 -11.97
N VAL A 190 -0.79 -5.63 -11.49
CA VAL A 190 -1.45 -4.43 -12.01
C VAL A 190 -0.98 -3.23 -11.20
N GLY A 191 -0.37 -2.26 -11.86
CA GLY A 191 0.05 -0.99 -11.27
C GLY A 191 -0.42 0.18 -12.12
N ILE A 192 -1.02 1.19 -11.50
CA ILE A 192 -1.46 2.39 -12.19
C ILE A 192 -0.74 3.63 -11.67
N LYS A 193 -0.18 4.41 -12.59
CA LYS A 193 0.18 5.81 -12.37
C LYS A 193 -1.00 6.67 -12.82
N PRO A 194 -1.83 7.16 -11.91
CA PRO A 194 -2.99 7.96 -12.30
C PRO A 194 -2.56 9.29 -12.91
N THR A 195 -3.52 10.00 -13.47
CA THR A 195 -3.31 11.38 -13.89
C THR A 195 -2.84 12.20 -12.70
N GLN A 196 -1.86 13.06 -12.90
CA GLN A 196 -1.33 13.94 -11.88
C GLN A 196 -2.48 14.70 -11.19
N THR A 197 -2.37 14.90 -9.88
CA THR A 197 -3.40 15.53 -9.04
C THR A 197 -4.68 14.70 -8.80
N ARG A 198 -4.82 13.51 -9.39
CA ARG A 198 -5.96 12.65 -9.10
C ARG A 198 -5.96 12.08 -7.68
N VAL A 199 -4.76 11.84 -7.13
CA VAL A 199 -4.54 11.38 -5.76
C VAL A 199 -3.67 12.40 -5.03
N SER A 200 -4.05 12.72 -3.79
CA SER A 200 -3.28 13.66 -2.95
C SER A 200 -1.90 13.11 -2.62
N ARG A 201 -0.90 13.97 -2.71
CA ARG A 201 0.49 13.71 -2.28
C ARG A 201 0.79 14.30 -0.90
N TYR A 202 -0.19 14.89 -0.23
CA TYR A 202 0.01 15.41 1.11
C TYR A 202 0.41 14.30 2.08
N GLY A 203 1.48 14.55 2.85
CA GLY A 203 2.05 13.56 3.77
C GLY A 203 2.78 12.39 3.09
N VAL A 204 3.21 12.56 1.84
CA VAL A 204 4.08 11.61 1.12
C VAL A 204 5.40 12.29 0.85
N MET A 205 6.53 11.60 1.11
CA MET A 205 7.86 12.15 0.81
C MET A 205 7.98 12.43 -0.70
N GLY A 206 8.31 13.67 -1.03
CA GLY A 206 8.44 14.11 -2.42
C GLY A 206 9.81 13.78 -3.00
N LEU A 207 9.83 13.36 -4.27
CA LEU A 207 11.02 13.26 -5.11
C LEU A 207 11.03 14.37 -6.18
N SER A 208 9.91 14.56 -6.86
CA SER A 208 9.74 15.59 -7.87
C SER A 208 8.33 16.19 -7.82
N PHE A 209 8.23 17.48 -7.56
CA PHE A 209 6.95 18.17 -7.43
C PHE A 209 6.04 18.06 -8.66
N SER A 210 6.62 18.04 -9.85
CA SER A 210 5.89 18.04 -11.11
C SER A 210 5.59 16.64 -11.66
N LEU A 211 6.27 15.58 -11.14
CA LEU A 211 6.18 14.25 -11.73
C LEU A 211 5.61 13.21 -10.78
N ASP A 212 5.68 13.42 -9.46
CA ASP A 212 5.25 12.43 -8.47
C ASP A 212 3.76 12.13 -8.56
N ASN A 213 3.46 10.85 -8.53
CA ASN A 213 2.12 10.30 -8.42
C ASN A 213 2.06 9.23 -7.34
N VAL A 214 0.89 9.11 -6.71
CA VAL A 214 0.54 8.04 -5.78
C VAL A 214 -0.43 7.10 -6.47
N GLY A 215 -0.23 5.80 -6.34
CA GLY A 215 -1.13 4.83 -6.95
C GLY A 215 -0.94 3.41 -6.40
N PRO A 216 -1.92 2.54 -6.68
CA PRO A 216 -1.95 1.17 -6.17
C PRO A 216 -1.15 0.19 -7.02
N LEU A 217 -0.68 -0.89 -6.34
CA LEU A 217 -0.23 -2.14 -6.92
C LEU A 217 -1.11 -3.27 -6.37
N THR A 218 -1.63 -4.12 -7.25
CA THR A 218 -2.55 -5.20 -6.91
C THR A 218 -2.40 -6.38 -7.86
N ARG A 219 -3.02 -7.52 -7.53
CA ARG A 219 -2.99 -8.72 -8.38
C ARG A 219 -3.99 -8.67 -9.52
N THR A 220 -5.09 -7.93 -9.35
CA THR A 220 -6.14 -7.83 -10.38
C THR A 220 -6.48 -6.38 -10.70
N VAL A 221 -7.02 -6.14 -11.90
CA VAL A 221 -7.48 -4.81 -12.33
C VAL A 221 -8.63 -4.31 -11.44
N LYS A 222 -9.51 -5.21 -11.02
CA LYS A 222 -10.64 -4.89 -10.14
C LYS A 222 -10.17 -4.38 -8.77
N ASP A 223 -9.20 -5.06 -8.16
CA ASP A 223 -8.61 -4.65 -6.90
C ASP A 223 -7.91 -3.30 -7.02
N ASN A 224 -7.23 -3.08 -8.16
CA ASN A 224 -6.57 -1.81 -8.46
C ASN A 224 -7.58 -0.65 -8.53
N ALA A 225 -8.67 -0.85 -9.24
CA ALA A 225 -9.75 0.12 -9.34
C ALA A 225 -10.40 0.41 -7.98
N LEU A 226 -10.59 -0.61 -7.13
CA LEU A 226 -11.12 -0.44 -5.77
C LEU A 226 -10.22 0.44 -4.92
N ILE A 227 -8.92 0.14 -4.84
CA ILE A 227 -7.99 0.98 -4.06
C ILE A 227 -7.93 2.40 -4.65
N LEU A 228 -7.83 2.52 -5.98
CA LEU A 228 -7.78 3.84 -6.62
C LEU A 228 -9.03 4.67 -6.32
N SER A 229 -10.23 4.07 -6.33
CA SER A 229 -11.48 4.78 -6.04
C SER A 229 -11.51 5.35 -4.62
N VAL A 230 -10.90 4.65 -3.66
CA VAL A 230 -10.79 5.10 -2.27
C VAL A 230 -9.79 6.25 -2.11
N ILE A 231 -8.59 6.13 -2.70
CA ILE A 231 -7.54 7.13 -2.52
C ILE A 231 -7.70 8.36 -3.42
N ALA A 232 -8.43 8.25 -4.54
CA ALA A 232 -8.74 9.36 -5.41
C ALA A 232 -9.71 10.35 -4.75
N GLY A 233 -9.66 11.61 -5.16
CA GLY A 233 -10.60 12.62 -4.68
C GLY A 233 -9.94 13.99 -4.52
N PRO A 234 -10.67 14.98 -3.97
CA PRO A 234 -10.20 16.34 -3.88
C PRO A 234 -8.84 16.46 -3.21
N VAL A 235 -7.96 17.23 -3.81
CA VAL A 235 -6.70 17.68 -3.23
C VAL A 235 -6.86 19.17 -2.94
N SER A 236 -6.34 19.65 -1.81
CA SER A 236 -6.66 20.94 -1.20
C SER A 236 -6.45 22.18 -2.09
N TYR A 237 -5.71 22.06 -3.19
CA TYR A 237 -5.40 23.18 -4.10
C TYR A 237 -5.76 22.94 -5.57
N THR A 238 -6.24 21.75 -5.94
CA THR A 238 -6.48 21.40 -7.36
C THR A 238 -7.90 20.95 -7.69
N HIS A 239 -8.73 20.69 -6.65
CA HIS A 239 -10.13 20.32 -6.84
C HIS A 239 -11.12 21.30 -6.19
N LEU A 240 -10.67 22.42 -5.79
CA LEU A 240 -11.55 23.56 -5.83
C LEU A 240 -11.95 23.67 -7.30
N THR A 241 -13.18 23.26 -7.58
CA THR A 241 -13.80 23.37 -8.90
C THR A 241 -13.30 24.61 -9.56
N LEU A 242 -12.53 24.48 -10.64
CA LEU A 242 -12.44 25.56 -11.58
C LEU A 242 -13.88 25.93 -11.87
N PRO A 243 -14.35 27.15 -11.56
CA PRO A 243 -15.65 27.55 -12.00
C PRO A 243 -15.61 27.35 -13.51
N THR A 244 -16.35 26.37 -14.00
CA THR A 244 -16.63 26.26 -15.41
C THR A 244 -17.42 27.53 -15.73
N LYS A 245 -16.69 28.62 -16.04
CA LYS A 245 -17.31 29.67 -16.79
C LYS A 245 -17.76 29.00 -18.07
N ARG A 246 -19.06 28.69 -18.16
CA ARG A 246 -19.69 28.54 -19.45
C ARG A 246 -19.40 29.83 -20.17
N ILE A 247 -18.46 29.81 -21.08
CA ILE A 247 -18.37 30.79 -22.12
C ILE A 247 -19.53 30.47 -23.04
N VAL A 248 -20.60 31.23 -22.92
CA VAL A 248 -21.67 31.26 -23.89
C VAL A 248 -21.15 32.08 -25.04
#